data_24c283327e74c48191f194f98ce9938a
#
_entry.id   24c283327e74c48191f194f98ce9938a
#
_cell.length_a   1.000
_cell.length_b   1.000
_cell.length_c   1.000
_cell.angle_alpha   90.00
_cell.angle_beta   90.00
_cell.angle_gamma   90.00
#
_symmetry.space_group_name_H-M   'P 1'
#
loop_
_entity.id
_entity.type
_entity.pdbx_description
1 polymer ?
#
loop_
_entity_poly.entity_id
_entity_poly.type
_entity_poly.pdbx_seq_one_letter_code
_entity_poly.pdbx_strand_id
1 'polypeptide(L)'
;MLILAVLIGAGMALVEPVKGLIRQKYSNDAIAVAESAIIQGEGTITFEVPASPALAIPGEEGEEDTGLDKLIRDMKELSGEHESLTLLGILEIPCIDVKEPIWDTCSANALRYGVGRYPGTSNIGEPGLCNLFGHRQIGNLDAKLGSIQYLQEHIGEEVIVTTTDGTMHIYKIVKTVYVKDADLMPYLDPKTYDEETLCITACGWGKDPVTGKTYPMNTEFIVICQPASED
;
A
#
# COMPACT_ATOMS: atom_id res chain seq x y z
N MET A 1 -16.52 -38.19 11.14
CA MET A 1 -16.55 -36.73 11.51
C MET A 1 -15.17 -36.16 11.76
N LEU A 2 -14.28 -36.82 12.50
CA LEU A 2 -12.94 -36.25 12.82
C LEU A 2 -12.08 -36.00 11.57
N ILE A 3 -12.05 -36.90 10.61
CA ILE A 3 -11.24 -36.77 9.37
C ILE A 3 -11.74 -35.61 8.50
N LEU A 4 -13.05 -35.37 8.42
CA LEU A 4 -13.62 -34.26 7.65
C LEU A 4 -13.26 -32.91 8.30
N ALA A 5 -13.29 -32.81 9.63
CA ALA A 5 -12.90 -31.61 10.36
C ALA A 5 -11.39 -31.29 10.19
N VAL A 6 -10.53 -32.31 10.14
CA VAL A 6 -9.09 -32.16 9.89
C VAL A 6 -8.82 -31.70 8.45
N LEU A 7 -9.55 -32.22 7.46
CA LEU A 7 -9.41 -31.80 6.06
C LEU A 7 -9.90 -30.37 5.83
N ILE A 8 -10.99 -29.96 6.49
CA ILE A 8 -11.49 -28.58 6.44
C ILE A 8 -10.50 -27.62 7.13
N GLY A 9 -9.98 -28.01 8.31
CA GLY A 9 -8.98 -27.21 9.03
C GLY A 9 -7.65 -27.06 8.26
N ALA A 10 -7.19 -28.11 7.60
CA ALA A 10 -5.99 -28.08 6.74
C ALA A 10 -6.23 -27.24 5.48
N GLY A 11 -7.43 -27.31 4.88
CA GLY A 11 -7.83 -26.47 3.76
C GLY A 11 -7.82 -24.98 4.13
N MET A 12 -8.41 -24.61 5.27
CA MET A 12 -8.44 -23.22 5.76
C MET A 12 -7.03 -22.69 6.08
N ALA A 13 -6.13 -23.53 6.59
CA ALA A 13 -4.76 -23.13 6.90
C ALA A 13 -3.91 -22.82 5.66
N LEU A 14 -4.28 -23.33 4.47
CA LEU A 14 -3.56 -23.11 3.21
C LEU A 14 -4.13 -21.93 2.40
N VAL A 15 -5.35 -21.45 2.70
CA VAL A 15 -6.01 -20.40 1.91
C VAL A 15 -5.23 -19.08 1.97
N GLU A 16 -4.85 -18.62 3.15
CA GLU A 16 -4.12 -17.34 3.30
C GLU A 16 -2.73 -17.36 2.64
N PRO A 17 -1.89 -18.39 2.81
CA PRO A 17 -0.64 -18.47 2.06
C PRO A 17 -0.82 -18.46 0.54
N VAL A 18 -1.84 -19.15 0.02
CA VAL A 18 -2.13 -19.17 -1.43
C VAL A 18 -2.56 -17.80 -1.92
N LYS A 19 -3.42 -17.10 -1.18
CA LYS A 19 -3.83 -15.74 -1.50
C LYS A 19 -2.63 -14.78 -1.52
N GLY A 20 -1.76 -14.85 -0.52
CA GLY A 20 -0.57 -14.04 -0.47
C GLY A 20 0.33 -14.24 -1.69
N LEU A 21 0.52 -15.49 -2.14
CA LEU A 21 1.25 -15.81 -3.38
C LEU A 21 0.57 -15.24 -4.63
N ILE A 22 -0.76 -15.31 -4.71
CA ILE A 22 -1.52 -14.74 -5.82
C ILE A 22 -1.35 -13.22 -5.83
N ARG A 23 -1.53 -12.53 -4.70
CA ARG A 23 -1.37 -11.08 -4.59
C ARG A 23 0.05 -10.63 -4.95
N GLN A 24 1.06 -11.36 -4.46
CA GLN A 24 2.44 -11.07 -4.82
C GLN A 24 2.70 -11.25 -6.32
N LYS A 25 2.11 -12.28 -6.93
CA LYS A 25 2.19 -12.47 -8.39
C LYS A 25 1.60 -11.28 -9.14
N TYR A 26 0.38 -10.83 -8.78
CA TYR A 26 -0.24 -9.67 -9.44
C TYR A 26 0.54 -8.38 -9.22
N SER A 27 1.10 -8.16 -8.02
CA SER A 27 2.00 -7.05 -7.76
C SER A 27 3.23 -7.08 -8.67
N ASN A 28 3.88 -8.24 -8.79
CA ASN A 28 5.05 -8.40 -9.67
C ASN A 28 4.69 -8.23 -11.16
N ASP A 29 3.56 -8.76 -11.59
CA ASP A 29 3.07 -8.60 -12.96
C ASP A 29 2.77 -7.10 -13.26
N ALA A 30 2.18 -6.38 -12.30
CA ALA A 30 1.93 -4.94 -12.43
C ALA A 30 3.24 -4.13 -12.50
N ILE A 31 4.25 -4.50 -11.71
CA ILE A 31 5.59 -3.90 -11.79
C ILE A 31 6.18 -4.13 -13.19
N ALA A 32 6.12 -5.34 -13.71
CA ALA A 32 6.65 -5.66 -15.05
C ALA A 32 5.93 -4.87 -16.16
N VAL A 33 4.61 -4.69 -16.05
CA VAL A 33 3.84 -3.85 -16.96
C VAL A 33 4.25 -2.38 -16.84
N ALA A 34 4.41 -1.86 -15.61
CA ALA A 34 4.89 -0.50 -15.37
C ALA A 34 6.29 -0.27 -15.95
N GLU A 35 7.23 -1.20 -15.74
CA GLU A 35 8.57 -1.13 -16.31
C GLU A 35 8.55 -1.10 -17.85
N SER A 36 7.69 -1.89 -18.48
CA SER A 36 7.52 -1.86 -19.93
C SER A 36 6.98 -0.51 -20.40
N ALA A 37 6.00 0.04 -19.71
CA ALA A 37 5.41 1.34 -20.01
C ALA A 37 6.40 2.49 -19.84
N ILE A 38 7.17 2.47 -18.77
CA ILE A 38 8.26 3.44 -18.51
C ILE A 38 9.24 3.48 -19.68
N ILE A 39 9.65 2.31 -20.18
CA ILE A 39 10.57 2.22 -21.34
C ILE A 39 9.95 2.79 -22.61
N GLN A 40 8.63 2.64 -22.78
CA GLN A 40 7.90 3.09 -23.97
C GLN A 40 7.38 4.53 -23.86
N GLY A 41 7.40 5.11 -22.66
CA GLY A 41 6.81 6.42 -22.36
C GLY A 41 5.29 6.40 -22.54
N GLU A 42 4.66 5.28 -22.21
CA GLU A 42 3.20 5.15 -22.24
C GLU A 42 2.61 5.89 -21.04
N GLY A 43 1.62 6.71 -21.24
CA GLY A 43 0.96 7.43 -20.15
C GLY A 43 0.14 6.51 -19.22
N THR A 44 -1.12 6.81 -19.00
CA THR A 44 -2.01 6.05 -18.09
C THR A 44 -2.24 4.62 -18.60
N ILE A 45 -2.01 3.64 -17.73
CA ILE A 45 -2.21 2.21 -18.00
C ILE A 45 -3.28 1.65 -17.07
N THR A 46 -4.13 0.80 -17.60
CA THR A 46 -5.10 0.03 -16.83
C THR A 46 -4.58 -1.39 -16.64
N PHE A 47 -4.66 -1.89 -15.42
CA PHE A 47 -4.25 -3.25 -15.07
C PHE A 47 -5.39 -3.97 -14.34
N GLU A 48 -5.62 -5.23 -14.70
CA GLU A 48 -6.69 -6.04 -14.11
C GLU A 48 -6.16 -6.84 -12.91
N VAL A 49 -6.81 -6.67 -11.76
CA VAL A 49 -6.52 -7.43 -10.53
C VAL A 49 -7.75 -8.22 -10.09
N PRO A 50 -7.60 -9.35 -9.39
CA PRO A 50 -8.75 -10.04 -8.81
C PRO A 50 -9.52 -9.11 -7.87
N ALA A 51 -10.83 -9.00 -8.11
CA ALA A 51 -11.70 -8.24 -7.24
C ALA A 51 -11.84 -8.95 -5.90
N SER A 52 -11.63 -8.23 -4.82
CA SER A 52 -11.95 -8.72 -3.49
C SER A 52 -13.07 -7.86 -2.91
N PRO A 53 -14.12 -8.47 -2.34
CA PRO A 53 -15.13 -7.70 -1.63
C PRO A 53 -14.43 -6.87 -0.56
N ALA A 54 -14.82 -5.60 -0.44
CA ALA A 54 -14.24 -4.67 0.51
C ALA A 54 -14.16 -5.31 1.91
N LEU A 55 -12.97 -5.28 2.50
CA LEU A 55 -12.86 -5.46 3.94
C LEU A 55 -13.60 -4.29 4.57
N ALA A 56 -14.46 -4.56 5.54
CA ALA A 56 -15.00 -3.51 6.38
C ALA A 56 -13.82 -2.72 6.95
N ILE A 57 -13.85 -1.40 6.79
CA ILE A 57 -12.84 -0.51 7.36
C ILE A 57 -12.94 -0.70 8.88
N PRO A 58 -11.83 -0.94 9.60
CA PRO A 58 -11.87 -1.05 11.04
C PRO A 58 -12.49 0.24 11.62
N GLY A 59 -13.66 0.14 12.25
CA GLY A 59 -14.40 1.28 12.79
C GLY A 59 -15.80 1.50 12.19
N GLU A 60 -16.16 0.88 11.06
CA GLU A 60 -17.56 0.71 10.72
C GLU A 60 -18.10 -0.48 11.54
N GLU A 61 -19.06 -0.21 12.42
CA GLU A 61 -19.81 -1.25 13.16
C GLU A 61 -20.59 -2.11 12.15
N GLY A 62 -19.91 -3.07 11.56
CA GLY A 62 -20.49 -4.15 10.78
C GLY A 62 -20.66 -5.37 11.66
N GLU A 63 -21.73 -6.11 11.44
CA GLU A 63 -22.00 -7.40 12.09
C GLU A 63 -20.74 -8.26 12.15
N GLU A 64 -20.54 -8.98 13.28
CA GLU A 64 -19.42 -9.91 13.46
C GLU A 64 -19.33 -10.83 12.23
N ASP A 65 -18.23 -10.70 11.51
CA ASP A 65 -17.96 -11.46 10.32
C ASP A 65 -17.88 -12.95 10.66
N THR A 66 -18.90 -13.69 10.28
CA THR A 66 -18.95 -15.14 10.55
C THR A 66 -17.86 -15.83 9.70
N GLY A 67 -17.36 -16.96 10.18
CA GLY A 67 -16.39 -17.74 9.43
C GLY A 67 -16.89 -18.14 8.02
N LEU A 68 -18.20 -18.16 7.80
CA LEU A 68 -18.83 -18.40 6.52
C LEU A 68 -18.70 -17.18 5.59
N ASP A 69 -18.91 -15.97 6.09
CA ASP A 69 -18.78 -14.73 5.30
C ASP A 69 -17.33 -14.53 4.84
N LYS A 70 -16.38 -14.83 5.73
CA LYS A 70 -14.95 -14.86 5.36
C LYS A 70 -14.68 -15.89 4.24
N LEU A 71 -15.22 -17.10 4.36
CA LEU A 71 -15.04 -18.13 3.35
C LEU A 71 -15.67 -17.73 2.00
N ILE A 72 -16.85 -17.11 2.01
CA ILE A 72 -17.52 -16.59 0.80
C ILE A 72 -16.68 -15.50 0.13
N ARG A 73 -16.12 -14.57 0.92
CA ARG A 73 -15.19 -13.55 0.41
C ARG A 73 -13.95 -14.17 -0.21
N ASP A 74 -13.38 -15.14 0.49
CA ASP A 74 -12.20 -15.88 0.03
C ASP A 74 -12.46 -16.62 -1.27
N MET A 75 -13.63 -17.22 -1.42
CA MET A 75 -14.06 -17.87 -2.67
C MET A 75 -14.29 -16.85 -3.79
N LYS A 76 -14.82 -15.65 -3.50
CA LYS A 76 -15.01 -14.60 -4.50
C LYS A 76 -13.68 -14.06 -5.02
N GLU A 77 -12.69 -13.86 -4.15
CA GLU A 77 -11.33 -13.47 -4.56
C GLU A 77 -10.69 -14.51 -5.50
N LEU A 78 -11.07 -15.79 -5.34
CA LEU A 78 -10.61 -16.87 -6.21
C LEU A 78 -11.54 -17.13 -7.41
N SER A 79 -12.71 -16.49 -7.47
CA SER A 79 -13.77 -16.80 -8.47
C SER A 79 -13.57 -16.13 -9.84
N GLY A 80 -12.51 -15.34 -10.00
CA GLY A 80 -12.15 -14.76 -11.29
C GLY A 80 -12.89 -13.46 -11.64
N GLU A 81 -13.64 -12.85 -10.73
CA GLU A 81 -14.04 -11.43 -10.88
C GLU A 81 -12.78 -10.55 -10.85
N HIS A 82 -12.67 -9.60 -11.76
CA HIS A 82 -11.54 -8.68 -11.85
C HIS A 82 -12.02 -7.23 -11.71
N GLU A 83 -11.13 -6.39 -11.17
CA GLU A 83 -11.28 -4.94 -11.09
C GLU A 83 -10.16 -4.29 -11.87
N SER A 84 -10.51 -3.29 -12.67
CA SER A 84 -9.56 -2.48 -13.42
C SER A 84 -9.00 -1.38 -12.54
N LEU A 85 -7.69 -1.37 -12.32
CA LEU A 85 -6.97 -0.34 -11.59
C LEU A 85 -6.09 0.47 -12.53
N THR A 86 -6.05 1.79 -12.34
CA THR A 86 -5.13 2.68 -13.06
C THR A 86 -3.76 2.63 -12.42
N LEU A 87 -2.74 2.27 -13.20
CA LEU A 87 -1.34 2.19 -12.79
C LEU A 87 -0.66 3.55 -13.06
N LEU A 88 -0.11 4.16 -12.02
CA LEU A 88 0.61 5.43 -12.10
C LEU A 88 2.13 5.28 -12.26
N GLY A 89 2.71 4.20 -11.74
CA GLY A 89 4.15 4.00 -11.74
C GLY A 89 4.61 2.98 -10.72
N ILE A 90 5.87 3.12 -10.32
CA ILE A 90 6.55 2.26 -9.34
C ILE A 90 7.11 3.12 -8.22
N LEU A 91 6.89 2.71 -6.97
CA LEU A 91 7.55 3.21 -5.77
C LEU A 91 8.72 2.29 -5.43
N GLU A 92 9.93 2.86 -5.26
CA GLU A 92 11.10 2.15 -4.78
C GLU A 92 11.66 2.85 -3.54
N ILE A 93 11.93 2.08 -2.47
CA ILE A 93 12.60 2.54 -1.25
C ILE A 93 13.75 1.56 -0.97
N PRO A 94 14.93 1.79 -1.60
CA PRO A 94 16.02 0.80 -1.61
C PRO A 94 16.53 0.41 -0.22
N CYS A 95 16.58 1.35 0.71
CA CYS A 95 17.13 1.11 2.06
C CYS A 95 16.31 0.13 2.91
N ILE A 96 15.07 -0.19 2.52
CA ILE A 96 14.20 -1.17 3.17
C ILE A 96 13.66 -2.22 2.19
N ASP A 97 14.24 -2.34 0.99
CA ASP A 97 13.89 -3.32 -0.05
C ASP A 97 12.40 -3.30 -0.45
N VAL A 98 11.83 -2.11 -0.60
CA VAL A 98 10.45 -1.91 -1.08
C VAL A 98 10.49 -1.57 -2.55
N LYS A 99 9.71 -2.31 -3.36
CA LYS A 99 9.41 -2.03 -4.76
C LYS A 99 7.97 -2.45 -5.04
N GLU A 100 7.08 -1.47 -5.21
CA GLU A 100 5.64 -1.72 -5.32
C GLU A 100 5.01 -0.87 -6.45
N PRO A 101 3.97 -1.39 -7.15
CA PRO A 101 3.23 -0.58 -8.11
C PRO A 101 2.40 0.48 -7.38
N ILE A 102 2.21 1.62 -8.05
CA ILE A 102 1.41 2.75 -7.55
C ILE A 102 0.09 2.81 -8.30
N TRP A 103 -1.03 2.73 -7.59
CA TRP A 103 -2.38 2.84 -8.13
C TRP A 103 -2.95 4.25 -7.96
N ASP A 104 -3.81 4.67 -8.89
CA ASP A 104 -4.52 5.96 -8.81
C ASP A 104 -5.76 5.90 -7.90
N THR A 105 -5.69 5.08 -6.88
CA THR A 105 -6.71 4.93 -5.84
C THR A 105 -6.11 4.24 -4.63
N CYS A 106 -6.63 4.53 -3.44
CA CYS A 106 -6.30 3.80 -2.21
C CYS A 106 -7.48 2.92 -1.75
N SER A 107 -8.24 2.34 -2.69
CA SER A 107 -9.27 1.37 -2.34
C SER A 107 -8.66 0.16 -1.62
N ALA A 108 -9.46 -0.48 -0.76
CA ALA A 108 -9.01 -1.67 -0.03
C ALA A 108 -8.51 -2.78 -0.98
N ASN A 109 -9.04 -2.86 -2.21
CA ASN A 109 -8.59 -3.81 -3.21
C ASN A 109 -7.23 -3.39 -3.80
N ALA A 110 -7.06 -2.13 -4.21
CA ALA A 110 -5.80 -1.62 -4.75
C ALA A 110 -4.62 -1.82 -3.78
N LEU A 111 -4.83 -1.53 -2.49
CA LEU A 111 -3.79 -1.64 -1.46
C LEU A 111 -3.33 -3.09 -1.18
N ARG A 112 -4.03 -4.10 -1.69
CA ARG A 112 -3.59 -5.51 -1.65
C ARG A 112 -2.51 -5.81 -2.68
N TYR A 113 -2.50 -5.07 -3.78
CA TYR A 113 -1.62 -5.31 -4.92
C TYR A 113 -0.52 -4.26 -5.07
N GLY A 114 -0.43 -3.29 -4.17
CA GLY A 114 0.59 -2.26 -4.21
C GLY A 114 0.33 -1.14 -3.21
N VAL A 115 0.80 0.05 -3.55
CA VAL A 115 0.47 1.30 -2.84
C VAL A 115 -0.50 2.12 -3.68
N GLY A 116 -1.28 2.98 -3.04
CA GLY A 116 -2.28 3.77 -3.73
C GLY A 116 -2.16 5.26 -3.45
N ARG A 117 -2.32 6.11 -4.45
CA ARG A 117 -2.41 7.56 -4.27
C ARG A 117 -3.76 7.91 -3.63
N TYR A 118 -3.73 8.68 -2.56
CA TYR A 118 -4.97 9.14 -1.92
C TYR A 118 -5.69 10.16 -2.83
N PRO A 119 -6.95 9.89 -3.21
CA PRO A 119 -7.71 10.79 -4.07
C PRO A 119 -7.87 12.17 -3.43
N GLY A 120 -7.64 13.23 -4.19
CA GLY A 120 -7.71 14.61 -3.72
C GLY A 120 -6.39 15.19 -3.22
N THR A 121 -5.32 14.41 -3.12
CA THR A 121 -3.94 14.94 -2.99
C THR A 121 -3.37 15.29 -4.38
N SER A 122 -2.27 16.05 -4.40
CA SER A 122 -1.57 16.41 -5.66
C SER A 122 -1.13 15.16 -6.43
N ASN A 123 -0.90 15.31 -7.73
CA ASN A 123 -0.24 14.27 -8.50
C ASN A 123 1.23 14.15 -8.10
N ILE A 124 1.84 13.02 -8.44
CA ILE A 124 3.28 12.79 -8.25
C ILE A 124 4.04 13.82 -9.10
N GLY A 125 5.03 14.48 -8.50
CA GLY A 125 5.84 15.49 -9.18
C GLY A 125 5.21 16.88 -9.30
N GLU A 126 4.00 17.09 -8.77
CA GLU A 126 3.34 18.39 -8.75
C GLU A 126 3.49 19.10 -7.40
N PRO A 127 3.48 20.45 -7.38
CA PRO A 127 3.46 21.21 -6.13
C PRO A 127 2.31 20.81 -5.20
N GLY A 128 2.56 20.86 -3.92
CA GLY A 128 1.61 20.41 -2.89
C GLY A 128 1.90 19.00 -2.38
N LEU A 129 0.97 18.45 -1.63
CA LEU A 129 1.10 17.15 -1.00
C LEU A 129 0.53 16.04 -1.89
N CYS A 130 1.37 15.09 -2.29
CA CYS A 130 0.97 13.78 -2.77
C CYS A 130 1.10 12.76 -1.62
N ASN A 131 0.06 11.96 -1.34
CA ASN A 131 0.12 10.93 -0.31
C ASN A 131 -0.16 9.54 -0.88
N LEU A 132 0.79 8.64 -0.70
CA LEU A 132 0.70 7.22 -1.05
C LEU A 132 0.38 6.40 0.21
N PHE A 133 -0.67 5.60 0.14
CA PHE A 133 -1.07 4.68 1.20
C PHE A 133 -0.65 3.26 0.87
N GLY A 134 -0.28 2.50 1.89
CA GLY A 134 -0.01 1.07 1.74
C GLY A 134 -0.21 0.30 3.04
N HIS A 135 -0.51 -0.98 2.93
CA HIS A 135 -0.68 -1.84 4.08
C HIS A 135 0.66 -2.20 4.73
N ARG A 136 0.76 -2.02 6.06
CA ARG A 136 1.87 -2.52 6.88
C ARG A 136 1.55 -3.87 7.53
N GLN A 137 0.29 -4.12 7.86
CA GLN A 137 -0.14 -5.30 8.59
C GLN A 137 -1.42 -5.86 7.98
N ILE A 138 -1.29 -6.73 6.97
CA ILE A 138 -2.38 -7.58 6.50
C ILE A 138 -1.81 -8.97 6.31
N GLY A 139 -1.99 -9.85 7.30
CA GLY A 139 -1.40 -11.17 7.24
C GLY A 139 0.12 -11.10 7.03
N ASN A 140 0.78 -12.24 6.85
CA ASN A 140 2.24 -12.27 6.77
C ASN A 140 2.80 -12.03 5.34
N LEU A 141 1.97 -11.93 4.31
CA LEU A 141 2.41 -11.90 2.90
C LEU A 141 1.92 -10.67 2.11
N ASP A 142 1.06 -9.82 2.69
CA ASP A 142 0.44 -8.70 1.97
C ASP A 142 0.93 -7.33 2.42
N ALA A 143 1.87 -7.28 3.35
CA ALA A 143 2.37 -6.03 3.92
C ALA A 143 3.33 -5.34 2.94
N LYS A 144 2.79 -4.60 1.96
CA LYS A 144 3.56 -3.87 0.93
C LYS A 144 4.52 -2.84 1.54
N LEU A 145 4.15 -2.27 2.69
CA LEU A 145 4.95 -1.36 3.48
C LEU A 145 5.33 -1.95 4.85
N GLY A 146 5.54 -3.26 4.92
CA GLY A 146 5.82 -3.97 6.18
C GLY A 146 7.02 -3.42 6.96
N SER A 147 8.04 -2.96 6.25
CA SER A 147 9.30 -2.44 6.80
C SER A 147 9.31 -0.92 6.99
N ILE A 148 8.22 -0.20 6.68
CA ILE A 148 8.22 1.28 6.62
C ILE A 148 8.67 1.96 7.92
N GLN A 149 8.41 1.36 9.08
CA GLN A 149 8.78 1.95 10.37
C GLN A 149 10.29 2.02 10.59
N TYR A 150 11.09 1.20 9.90
CA TYR A 150 12.55 1.28 9.95
C TYR A 150 13.09 2.56 9.31
N LEU A 151 12.30 3.25 8.49
CA LEU A 151 12.69 4.54 7.90
C LEU A 151 12.95 5.65 8.92
N GLN A 152 12.60 5.45 10.20
CA GLN A 152 13.02 6.32 11.29
C GLN A 152 14.55 6.42 11.42
N GLU A 153 15.28 5.37 11.01
CA GLU A 153 16.75 5.29 11.05
C GLU A 153 17.39 5.68 9.71
N HIS A 154 16.57 6.05 8.71
CA HIS A 154 16.97 6.28 7.32
C HIS A 154 16.65 7.70 6.82
N ILE A 155 16.66 8.71 7.72
CA ILE A 155 16.50 10.11 7.32
C ILE A 155 17.63 10.53 6.38
N GLY A 156 17.29 11.14 5.25
CA GLY A 156 18.21 11.51 4.18
C GLY A 156 18.37 10.47 3.07
N GLU A 157 17.89 9.24 3.27
CA GLU A 157 17.88 8.21 2.23
C GLU A 157 16.84 8.50 1.14
N GLU A 158 17.02 7.84 -0.01
CA GLU A 158 16.22 8.08 -1.20
C GLU A 158 14.93 7.27 -1.22
N VAL A 159 13.90 7.93 -1.74
CA VAL A 159 12.66 7.35 -2.20
C VAL A 159 12.52 7.71 -3.67
N ILE A 160 12.32 6.72 -4.52
CA ILE A 160 12.25 6.89 -5.97
C ILE A 160 10.83 6.55 -6.43
N VAL A 161 10.23 7.45 -7.20
CA VAL A 161 8.98 7.20 -7.89
C VAL A 161 9.21 7.37 -9.38
N THR A 162 8.97 6.30 -10.15
CA THR A 162 9.02 6.36 -11.61
C THR A 162 7.62 6.21 -12.17
N THR A 163 7.11 7.26 -12.79
CA THR A 163 5.76 7.26 -13.40
C THR A 163 5.74 6.53 -14.75
N THR A 164 4.57 6.06 -15.18
CA THR A 164 4.41 5.26 -16.40
C THR A 164 4.80 5.99 -17.68
N ASP A 165 4.85 7.33 -17.65
CA ASP A 165 5.37 8.14 -18.76
C ASP A 165 6.92 8.21 -18.84
N GLY A 166 7.60 7.52 -17.92
CA GLY A 166 9.07 7.45 -17.85
C GLY A 166 9.70 8.55 -17.00
N THR A 167 8.92 9.44 -16.37
CA THR A 167 9.48 10.47 -15.50
C THR A 167 9.91 9.87 -14.16
N MET A 168 11.15 10.15 -13.75
CA MET A 168 11.71 9.71 -12.47
C MET A 168 11.75 10.89 -11.50
N HIS A 169 11.12 10.69 -10.34
CA HIS A 169 11.11 11.63 -9.24
C HIS A 169 11.92 11.04 -8.08
N ILE A 170 12.97 11.75 -7.67
CA ILE A 170 13.83 11.33 -6.56
C ILE A 170 13.56 12.25 -5.37
N TYR A 171 13.22 11.66 -4.26
CA TYR A 171 12.94 12.34 -3.01
C TYR A 171 13.94 11.92 -1.94
N LYS A 172 14.13 12.76 -0.94
CA LYS A 172 14.85 12.46 0.30
C LYS A 172 13.86 12.38 1.48
N ILE A 173 14.02 11.37 2.32
CA ILE A 173 13.26 11.27 3.57
C ILE A 173 13.70 12.38 4.50
N VAL A 174 12.79 13.30 4.82
CA VAL A 174 13.10 14.44 5.71
C VAL A 174 12.58 14.24 7.13
N LYS A 175 11.52 13.45 7.30
CA LYS A 175 10.91 13.23 8.61
C LYS A 175 10.02 11.99 8.61
N THR A 176 9.91 11.35 9.77
CA THR A 176 8.88 10.36 10.06
C THR A 176 8.05 10.78 11.27
N VAL A 177 6.78 10.42 11.31
CA VAL A 177 5.88 10.80 12.40
C VAL A 177 4.79 9.75 12.62
N TYR A 178 4.42 9.56 13.89
CA TYR A 178 3.21 8.83 14.27
C TYR A 178 2.08 9.83 14.50
N VAL A 179 0.97 9.64 13.80
CA VAL A 179 -0.18 10.54 13.82
C VAL A 179 -1.43 9.75 14.18
N LYS A 180 -2.27 10.28 15.06
CA LYS A 180 -3.60 9.69 15.30
C LYS A 180 -4.53 9.98 14.12
N ASP A 181 -5.48 9.09 13.86
CA ASP A 181 -6.47 9.28 12.79
C ASP A 181 -7.20 10.62 12.88
N ALA A 182 -7.48 11.09 14.10
CA ALA A 182 -8.12 12.40 14.33
C ALA A 182 -7.25 13.60 13.87
N ASP A 183 -5.94 13.42 13.77
CA ASP A 183 -4.96 14.46 13.42
C ASP A 183 -4.39 14.22 11.99
N LEU A 184 -5.00 13.31 11.21
CA LEU A 184 -4.49 12.91 9.89
C LEU A 184 -4.76 13.95 8.79
N MET A 185 -5.79 14.79 8.95
CA MET A 185 -6.25 15.74 7.92
C MET A 185 -5.16 16.60 7.27
N PRO A 186 -4.16 17.13 8.00
CA PRO A 186 -3.06 17.88 7.36
C PRO A 186 -2.24 17.05 6.36
N TYR A 187 -2.25 15.75 6.46
CA TYR A 187 -1.55 14.83 5.55
C TYR A 187 -2.43 14.32 4.40
N LEU A 188 -3.66 14.82 4.30
CA LEU A 188 -4.63 14.53 3.23
C LEU A 188 -5.00 15.79 2.42
N ASP A 189 -4.65 16.97 2.90
CA ASP A 189 -4.91 18.24 2.21
C ASP A 189 -3.71 18.60 1.30
N PRO A 190 -3.90 18.65 -0.03
CA PRO A 190 -2.83 19.01 -0.97
C PRO A 190 -2.22 20.39 -0.71
N LYS A 191 -2.95 21.28 0.00
CA LYS A 191 -2.52 22.64 0.31
C LYS A 191 -1.70 22.76 1.60
N THR A 192 -1.45 21.65 2.31
CA THR A 192 -0.64 21.69 3.53
C THR A 192 0.80 22.11 3.25
N TYR A 193 1.28 21.82 2.05
CA TYR A 193 2.61 22.21 1.58
C TYR A 193 2.48 23.00 0.29
N ASP A 194 3.25 24.10 0.17
CA ASP A 194 3.30 24.92 -1.05
C ASP A 194 4.21 24.30 -2.11
N GLU A 195 5.22 23.55 -1.66
CA GLU A 195 6.19 22.87 -2.52
C GLU A 195 5.82 21.38 -2.68
N GLU A 196 6.35 20.78 -3.72
CA GLU A 196 6.23 19.34 -3.95
C GLU A 196 6.65 18.55 -2.71
N THR A 197 5.74 17.74 -2.19
CA THR A 197 5.97 16.92 -1.00
C THR A 197 5.31 15.56 -1.19
N LEU A 198 6.09 14.50 -1.03
CA LEU A 198 5.60 13.13 -1.03
C LEU A 198 5.44 12.63 0.40
N CYS A 199 4.25 12.18 0.77
CA CYS A 199 4.03 11.39 1.97
C CYS A 199 3.80 9.92 1.63
N ILE A 200 4.29 9.03 2.49
CA ILE A 200 3.98 7.60 2.43
C ILE A 200 3.39 7.22 3.78
N THR A 201 2.15 6.76 3.76
CA THR A 201 1.35 6.49 4.96
C THR A 201 1.01 5.02 5.06
N ALA A 202 1.19 4.46 6.25
CA ALA A 202 0.77 3.10 6.57
C ALA A 202 0.35 3.00 8.03
N CYS A 203 -0.36 1.92 8.38
CA CYS A 203 -0.78 1.67 9.77
C CYS A 203 0.40 1.75 10.74
N GLY A 204 0.33 2.65 11.73
CA GLY A 204 1.37 2.87 12.74
C GLY A 204 1.17 2.10 14.04
N TRP A 205 -0.01 1.50 14.24
CA TRP A 205 -0.38 0.81 15.47
C TRP A 205 0.48 -0.44 15.76
N GLY A 206 0.50 -0.85 17.03
CA GLY A 206 1.29 -1.98 17.50
C GLY A 206 2.65 -1.55 18.04
N LYS A 207 3.54 -2.51 18.23
CA LYS A 207 4.89 -2.24 18.73
C LYS A 207 5.79 -1.74 17.61
N ASP A 208 6.35 -0.57 17.80
CA ASP A 208 7.38 0.01 16.93
C ASP A 208 8.67 -0.82 17.02
N PRO A 209 9.20 -1.32 15.89
CA PRO A 209 10.39 -2.16 15.89
C PRO A 209 11.68 -1.41 16.27
N VAL A 210 11.72 -0.09 16.05
CA VAL A 210 12.89 0.76 16.30
C VAL A 210 12.93 1.23 17.75
N THR A 211 11.85 1.85 18.22
CA THR A 211 11.79 2.48 19.55
C THR A 211 11.27 1.55 20.64
N GLY A 212 10.62 0.44 20.26
CA GLY A 212 9.94 -0.47 21.18
C GLY A 212 8.65 0.07 21.79
N LYS A 213 8.25 1.31 21.46
CA LYS A 213 7.02 1.94 21.94
C LYS A 213 5.81 1.29 21.28
N THR A 214 4.70 1.16 22.03
CA THR A 214 3.44 0.63 21.52
C THR A 214 2.46 1.75 21.22
N TYR A 215 1.88 1.73 20.02
CA TYR A 215 0.89 2.70 19.56
C TYR A 215 -0.49 2.06 19.42
N PRO A 216 -1.58 2.80 19.73
CA PRO A 216 -2.95 2.30 19.64
C PRO A 216 -3.39 2.10 18.17
N MET A 217 -4.47 1.35 17.94
CA MET A 217 -4.98 0.97 16.60
C MET A 217 -5.36 2.15 15.70
N ASN A 218 -5.69 3.30 16.27
CA ASN A 218 -6.02 4.53 15.56
C ASN A 218 -4.79 5.41 15.33
N THR A 219 -3.68 4.82 14.94
CA THR A 219 -2.42 5.53 14.69
C THR A 219 -1.86 5.14 13.34
N GLU A 220 -1.52 6.15 12.53
CA GLU A 220 -0.81 6.02 11.27
C GLU A 220 0.67 6.37 11.44
N PHE A 221 1.51 5.73 10.65
CA PHE A 221 2.92 6.08 10.49
C PHE A 221 3.12 6.74 9.13
N ILE A 222 3.69 7.93 9.13
CA ILE A 222 3.86 8.76 7.94
C ILE A 222 5.34 9.06 7.73
N VAL A 223 5.82 8.83 6.54
CA VAL A 223 7.13 9.24 6.04
C VAL A 223 6.92 10.46 5.15
N ILE A 224 7.63 11.54 5.44
CA ILE A 224 7.57 12.80 4.69
C ILE A 224 8.87 12.93 3.89
N CYS A 225 8.72 13.12 2.59
CA CYS A 225 9.81 13.21 1.65
C CYS A 225 9.71 14.50 0.84
N GLN A 226 10.85 15.11 0.52
CA GLN A 226 10.95 16.27 -0.34
C GLN A 226 11.84 15.96 -1.54
N PRO A 227 11.67 16.63 -2.69
CA PRO A 227 12.53 16.43 -3.86
C PRO A 227 14.00 16.51 -3.48
N ALA A 228 14.81 15.61 -4.01
CA ALA A 228 16.26 15.72 -3.88
C ALA A 228 16.72 16.99 -4.60
N SER A 229 17.49 17.86 -3.91
CA SER A 229 18.14 18.99 -4.59
C SER A 229 19.08 18.48 -5.67
N GLU A 230 19.03 19.07 -6.84
CA GLU A 230 20.10 18.91 -7.82
C GLU A 230 21.36 19.58 -7.24
N ASP A 231 22.34 18.76 -6.81
CA ASP A 231 23.68 19.24 -6.42
C ASP A 231 24.54 19.52 -7.66
#